data_dca15424c9d4e30124b4f774e4155210
#
_entry.id   dca15424c9d4e30124b4f774e4155210
#
_cell.length_a   1.000
_cell.length_b   1.000
_cell.length_c   1.000
_cell.angle_alpha   90.00
_cell.angle_beta   90.00
_cell.angle_gamma   90.00
#
_symmetry.space_group_name_H-M   'P 1'
#
loop_
_entity.id
_entity.type
_entity.pdbx_description
1 polymer ?
#
loop_
_entity_poly.entity_id
_entity_poly.type
_entity_poly.pdbx_seq_one_letter_code
_entity_poly.pdbx_strand_id
1 'polypeptide(L)'
;MFRQVADDVHVLAVEFRIGGMDLGGRMTAVRLPDGGLWLHSPVRFSPEARAAVDALGPVRFLVAPNLMHHLYVQDWAAAYPDAKVAAPAALRRKRPDLRIDLELGDTAEASWAGVLDQVLVQGMPKVDELLFFHRPSQTLFVTDLAFNVHRTGSWFTRMYLKLSGAWQRLAPSMLVRSVIKDREAVRASLARAQAWDVERVVVCHGDVVEQGGREAVRNAFARF
;
A
#
# COMPACT_ATOMS: atom_id res chain seq x y z
N MET A 1 -9.92 -9.56 12.06
CA MET A 1 -11.15 -9.42 11.26
C MET A 1 -11.04 -8.19 10.38
N PHE A 2 -11.49 -8.24 9.13
CA PHE A 2 -11.54 -7.05 8.27
C PHE A 2 -12.50 -5.99 8.81
N ARG A 3 -12.10 -4.73 8.66
CA ARG A 3 -12.94 -3.56 8.87
C ARG A 3 -13.25 -2.93 7.52
N GLN A 4 -14.50 -2.71 7.21
CA GLN A 4 -14.90 -1.92 6.04
C GLN A 4 -14.56 -0.44 6.30
N VAL A 5 -13.89 0.20 5.36
CA VAL A 5 -13.51 1.62 5.42
C VAL A 5 -14.22 2.46 4.37
N ALA A 6 -14.68 1.82 3.30
CA ALA A 6 -15.54 2.41 2.28
C ALA A 6 -16.29 1.28 1.55
N ASP A 7 -17.22 1.63 0.66
CA ASP A 7 -17.86 0.64 -0.20
C ASP A 7 -16.79 -0.13 -0.99
N ASP A 8 -16.88 -1.45 -0.97
CA ASP A 8 -15.96 -2.39 -1.59
C ASP A 8 -14.50 -2.34 -1.10
N VAL A 9 -14.18 -1.54 -0.07
CA VAL A 9 -12.83 -1.41 0.49
C VAL A 9 -12.79 -1.87 1.94
N HIS A 10 -12.01 -2.92 2.21
CA HIS A 10 -11.84 -3.52 3.53
C HIS A 10 -10.36 -3.56 3.91
N VAL A 11 -10.06 -3.39 5.19
CA VAL A 11 -8.69 -3.42 5.71
C VAL A 11 -8.54 -4.43 6.84
N LEU A 12 -7.43 -5.17 6.82
CA LEU A 12 -7.01 -6.06 7.89
C LEU A 12 -5.70 -5.51 8.49
N ALA A 13 -5.79 -4.93 9.68
CA ALA A 13 -4.63 -4.46 10.42
C ALA A 13 -4.02 -5.60 11.25
N VAL A 14 -2.69 -5.65 11.30
CA VAL A 14 -1.91 -6.60 12.08
C VAL A 14 -0.78 -5.90 12.81
N GLU A 15 -0.26 -6.53 13.85
CA GLU A 15 1.01 -6.09 14.44
C GLU A 15 2.15 -6.36 13.44
N PHE A 16 3.01 -5.38 13.29
CA PHE A 16 4.22 -5.51 12.49
C PHE A 16 5.35 -4.71 13.11
N ARG A 17 6.45 -5.41 13.41
CA ARG A 17 7.65 -4.83 14.00
C ARG A 17 8.86 -5.13 13.12
N ILE A 18 9.66 -4.10 12.87
CA ILE A 18 10.89 -4.22 12.08
C ILE A 18 11.97 -3.26 12.63
N GLY A 19 13.20 -3.74 12.80
CA GLY A 19 14.30 -2.92 13.29
C GLY A 19 14.04 -2.21 14.62
N GLY A 20 13.27 -2.81 15.52
CA GLY A 20 12.86 -2.22 16.81
C GLY A 20 11.70 -1.23 16.71
N MET A 21 11.23 -0.93 15.52
CA MET A 21 10.06 -0.08 15.29
C MET A 21 8.77 -0.90 15.28
N ASP A 22 7.74 -0.37 15.93
CA ASP A 22 6.38 -0.89 15.95
C ASP A 22 5.51 0.03 15.08
N LEU A 23 5.35 -0.36 13.82
CA LEU A 23 4.69 0.45 12.78
C LEU A 23 3.28 -0.04 12.48
N GLY A 24 2.94 -1.26 12.92
CA GLY A 24 1.76 -1.97 12.42
C GLY A 24 1.89 -2.34 10.95
N GLY A 25 1.02 -3.20 10.48
CA GLY A 25 0.92 -3.62 9.09
C GLY A 25 -0.54 -3.67 8.66
N ARG A 26 -0.78 -3.52 7.35
CA ARG A 26 -2.16 -3.57 6.83
C ARG A 26 -2.20 -4.19 5.45
N MET A 27 -3.14 -5.14 5.29
CA MET A 27 -3.62 -5.60 4.00
C MET A 27 -4.92 -4.89 3.66
N THR A 28 -5.07 -4.48 2.40
CA THR A 28 -6.33 -3.93 1.89
C THR A 28 -6.93 -4.92 0.91
N ALA A 29 -8.23 -5.20 1.05
CA ALA A 29 -9.02 -5.97 0.10
C ALA A 29 -10.00 -5.02 -0.60
N VAL A 30 -9.93 -4.99 -1.92
CA VAL A 30 -10.91 -4.28 -2.77
C VAL A 30 -11.73 -5.33 -3.50
N ARG A 31 -13.05 -5.21 -3.44
CA ARG A 31 -13.95 -6.03 -4.24
C ARG A 31 -14.11 -5.39 -5.61
N LEU A 32 -13.76 -6.12 -6.64
CA LEU A 32 -13.92 -5.70 -8.03
C LEU A 32 -15.38 -5.90 -8.50
N PRO A 33 -15.81 -5.27 -9.60
CA PRO A 33 -17.17 -5.39 -10.11
C PRO A 33 -17.61 -6.83 -10.45
N ASP A 34 -16.67 -7.72 -10.76
CA ASP A 34 -16.92 -9.15 -10.98
C ASP A 34 -17.06 -9.97 -9.69
N GLY A 35 -16.99 -9.32 -8.52
CA GLY A 35 -17.04 -9.92 -7.20
C GLY A 35 -15.70 -10.48 -6.71
N GLY A 36 -14.65 -10.45 -7.53
CA GLY A 36 -13.32 -10.93 -7.19
C GLY A 36 -12.58 -9.96 -6.27
N LEU A 37 -11.69 -10.49 -5.43
CA LEU A 37 -10.88 -9.67 -4.52
C LEU A 37 -9.52 -9.32 -5.11
N TRP A 38 -9.16 -8.05 -4.98
CA TRP A 38 -7.85 -7.49 -5.21
C TRP A 38 -7.20 -7.22 -3.84
N LEU A 39 -6.18 -8.03 -3.46
CA LEU A 39 -5.52 -7.96 -2.16
C LEU A 39 -4.21 -7.18 -2.28
N HIS A 40 -4.13 -6.03 -1.66
CA HIS A 40 -2.98 -5.15 -1.66
C HIS A 40 -2.16 -5.32 -0.39
N SER A 41 -0.84 -5.48 -0.56
CA SER A 41 0.09 -5.63 0.56
C SER A 41 -0.32 -6.77 1.51
N PRO A 42 -0.36 -8.04 1.04
CA PRO A 42 -0.76 -9.16 1.88
C PRO A 42 0.05 -9.22 3.17
N VAL A 43 -0.63 -9.41 4.30
CA VAL A 43 -0.03 -9.59 5.62
C VAL A 43 0.43 -11.02 5.83
N ARG A 44 1.12 -11.32 6.95
CA ARG A 44 1.51 -12.69 7.29
C ARG A 44 0.32 -13.63 7.14
N PHE A 45 0.52 -14.70 6.39
CA PHE A 45 -0.50 -15.72 6.20
C PHE A 45 -0.79 -16.44 7.52
N SER A 46 -2.07 -16.60 7.82
CA SER A 46 -2.56 -17.47 8.89
C SER A 46 -3.94 -18.02 8.50
N PRO A 47 -4.38 -19.14 9.12
CA PRO A 47 -5.72 -19.69 8.89
C PRO A 47 -6.83 -18.65 9.15
N GLU A 48 -6.67 -17.82 10.18
CA GLU A 48 -7.64 -16.78 10.56
C GLU A 48 -7.69 -15.66 9.53
N ALA A 49 -6.52 -15.23 9.02
CA ALA A 49 -6.44 -14.22 7.97
C ALA A 49 -7.05 -14.76 6.66
N ARG A 50 -6.79 -16.03 6.32
CA ARG A 50 -7.39 -16.69 5.17
C ARG A 50 -8.91 -16.77 5.30
N ALA A 51 -9.42 -17.27 6.42
CA ALA A 51 -10.86 -17.36 6.65
C ALA A 51 -11.55 -15.99 6.56
N ALA A 52 -10.88 -14.93 7.04
CA ALA A 52 -11.39 -13.56 6.92
C ALA A 52 -11.43 -13.07 5.47
N VAL A 53 -10.47 -13.47 4.62
CA VAL A 53 -10.47 -13.17 3.18
C VAL A 53 -11.55 -13.98 2.48
N ASP A 54 -11.64 -15.29 2.74
CA ASP A 54 -12.63 -16.19 2.11
C ASP A 54 -14.07 -15.71 2.38
N ALA A 55 -14.32 -15.11 3.55
CA ALA A 55 -15.62 -14.52 3.90
C ALA A 55 -15.97 -13.27 3.06
N LEU A 56 -14.98 -12.61 2.46
CA LEU A 56 -15.22 -11.45 1.59
C LEU A 56 -15.47 -11.87 0.13
N GLY A 57 -14.87 -12.95 -0.36
CA GLY A 57 -15.06 -13.42 -1.73
C GLY A 57 -13.83 -14.11 -2.32
N PRO A 58 -13.88 -14.52 -3.59
CA PRO A 58 -12.80 -15.22 -4.27
C PRO A 58 -11.62 -14.28 -4.56
N VAL A 59 -10.40 -14.71 -4.24
CA VAL A 59 -9.19 -13.92 -4.51
C VAL A 59 -8.81 -14.02 -5.99
N ARG A 60 -8.71 -12.88 -6.67
CA ARG A 60 -8.30 -12.77 -8.06
C ARG A 60 -6.90 -12.22 -8.23
N PHE A 61 -6.49 -11.29 -7.37
CA PHE A 61 -5.19 -10.63 -7.45
C PHE A 61 -4.52 -10.53 -6.10
N LEU A 62 -3.22 -10.81 -6.07
CA LEU A 62 -2.31 -10.60 -4.94
C LEU A 62 -1.29 -9.56 -5.37
N VAL A 63 -1.30 -8.40 -4.73
CA VAL A 63 -0.51 -7.24 -5.17
C VAL A 63 0.59 -6.92 -4.18
N ALA A 64 1.84 -7.06 -4.64
CA ALA A 64 3.00 -6.48 -3.99
C ALA A 64 3.19 -5.04 -4.51
N PRO A 65 2.82 -4.00 -3.75
CA PRO A 65 2.79 -2.64 -4.27
C PRO A 65 4.18 -2.00 -4.42
N ASN A 66 5.22 -2.60 -3.85
CA ASN A 66 6.59 -2.10 -3.91
C ASN A 66 7.62 -3.22 -3.62
N LEU A 67 8.91 -2.85 -3.55
CA LEU A 67 10.00 -3.80 -3.30
C LEU A 67 10.15 -4.22 -1.83
N MET A 68 9.29 -3.78 -0.92
CA MET A 68 9.32 -4.12 0.51
C MET A 68 8.08 -4.91 0.93
N HIS A 69 6.91 -4.59 0.39
CA HIS A 69 5.63 -5.21 0.71
C HIS A 69 5.32 -6.48 -0.12
N HIS A 70 6.33 -7.35 -0.27
CA HIS A 70 6.23 -8.64 -0.97
C HIS A 70 6.42 -9.86 -0.06
N LEU A 71 6.75 -9.65 1.22
CA LEU A 71 7.26 -10.69 2.12
C LEU A 71 6.33 -11.91 2.25
N TYR A 72 5.04 -11.68 2.23
CA TYR A 72 4.02 -12.72 2.46
C TYR A 72 3.26 -13.12 1.20
N VAL A 73 3.55 -12.53 0.05
CA VAL A 73 2.83 -12.79 -1.20
C VAL A 73 2.94 -14.25 -1.63
N GLN A 74 4.10 -14.89 -1.40
CA GLN A 74 4.32 -16.29 -1.78
C GLN A 74 3.39 -17.26 -1.04
N ASP A 75 3.20 -17.05 0.27
CA ASP A 75 2.32 -17.91 1.08
C ASP A 75 0.86 -17.76 0.64
N TRP A 76 0.45 -16.52 0.35
CA TRP A 76 -0.88 -16.24 -0.18
C TRP A 76 -1.07 -16.82 -1.59
N ALA A 77 -0.06 -16.75 -2.46
CA ALA A 77 -0.09 -17.34 -3.79
C ALA A 77 -0.18 -18.86 -3.76
N ALA A 78 0.46 -19.49 -2.78
CA ALA A 78 0.33 -20.94 -2.56
C ALA A 78 -1.09 -21.32 -2.08
N ALA A 79 -1.72 -20.48 -1.25
CA ALA A 79 -3.08 -20.70 -0.77
C ALA A 79 -4.16 -20.42 -1.81
N TYR A 80 -3.88 -19.55 -2.79
CA TYR A 80 -4.78 -19.17 -3.89
C TYR A 80 -4.06 -19.31 -5.25
N PRO A 81 -3.86 -20.53 -5.74
CA PRO A 81 -3.05 -20.80 -6.94
C PRO A 81 -3.61 -20.15 -8.21
N ASP A 82 -4.93 -19.94 -8.29
CA ASP A 82 -5.60 -19.31 -9.41
C ASP A 82 -5.52 -17.77 -9.38
N ALA A 83 -5.15 -17.18 -8.24
CA ALA A 83 -4.98 -15.74 -8.13
C ALA A 83 -3.70 -15.30 -8.86
N LYS A 84 -3.78 -14.20 -9.61
CA LYS A 84 -2.62 -13.61 -10.28
C LYS A 84 -1.80 -12.76 -9.30
N VAL A 85 -0.49 -12.95 -9.30
CA VAL A 85 0.43 -12.12 -8.55
C VAL A 85 0.85 -10.93 -9.40
N ALA A 86 0.63 -9.72 -8.89
CA ALA A 86 0.95 -8.47 -9.55
C ALA A 86 1.99 -7.67 -8.74
N ALA A 87 3.01 -7.14 -9.39
CA ALA A 87 4.12 -6.46 -8.72
C ALA A 87 4.88 -5.52 -9.67
N PRO A 88 5.61 -4.50 -9.15
CA PRO A 88 6.52 -3.72 -10.00
C PRO A 88 7.57 -4.62 -10.65
N ALA A 89 7.93 -4.32 -11.90
CA ALA A 89 8.87 -5.11 -12.71
C ALA A 89 10.22 -5.36 -11.99
N ALA A 90 10.69 -4.40 -11.19
CA ALA A 90 11.93 -4.52 -10.44
C ALA A 90 11.89 -5.64 -9.38
N LEU A 91 10.71 -6.05 -8.91
CA LEU A 91 10.59 -7.13 -7.93
C LEU A 91 11.03 -8.48 -8.50
N ARG A 92 10.86 -8.72 -9.79
CA ARG A 92 11.33 -9.96 -10.44
C ARG A 92 12.85 -10.18 -10.27
N ARG A 93 13.64 -9.10 -10.32
CA ARG A 93 15.08 -9.20 -10.08
C ARG A 93 15.42 -9.42 -8.61
N LYS A 94 14.62 -8.85 -7.69
CA LYS A 94 14.81 -9.00 -6.25
C LYS A 94 14.36 -10.37 -5.73
N ARG A 95 13.29 -10.90 -6.32
CA ARG A 95 12.66 -12.19 -5.93
C ARG A 95 12.43 -13.06 -7.18
N PRO A 96 13.50 -13.64 -7.73
CA PRO A 96 13.41 -14.54 -8.90
C PRO A 96 12.63 -15.84 -8.60
N ASP A 97 12.48 -16.17 -7.33
CA ASP A 97 11.71 -17.31 -6.80
C ASP A 97 10.21 -17.04 -6.73
N LEU A 98 9.78 -15.77 -6.76
CA LEU A 98 8.37 -15.39 -6.68
C LEU A 98 7.72 -15.43 -8.06
N ARG A 99 6.61 -16.17 -8.19
CA ARG A 99 5.75 -16.07 -9.37
C ARG A 99 5.20 -14.66 -9.48
N ILE A 100 5.45 -13.98 -10.59
CA ILE A 100 4.86 -12.69 -10.93
C ILE A 100 4.17 -12.84 -12.28
N ASP A 101 2.84 -12.78 -12.28
CA ASP A 101 2.01 -12.97 -13.47
C ASP A 101 1.78 -11.64 -14.20
N LEU A 102 1.74 -10.52 -13.47
CA LEU A 102 1.51 -9.18 -14.00
C LEU A 102 2.61 -8.22 -13.51
N GLU A 103 3.29 -7.60 -14.45
CA GLU A 103 4.26 -6.53 -14.17
C GLU A 103 3.56 -5.19 -14.19
N LEU A 104 3.56 -4.52 -13.03
CA LEU A 104 2.88 -3.24 -12.84
C LEU A 104 3.79 -2.06 -13.17
N GLY A 105 3.24 -1.09 -13.88
CA GLY A 105 3.86 0.18 -14.22
C GLY A 105 2.89 1.34 -14.02
N ASP A 106 3.03 2.37 -14.83
CA ASP A 106 2.21 3.60 -14.74
C ASP A 106 0.78 3.45 -15.29
N THR A 107 0.52 2.42 -16.07
CA THR A 107 -0.79 2.19 -16.65
C THR A 107 -1.55 1.17 -15.81
N ALA A 108 -2.80 1.47 -15.48
CA ALA A 108 -3.66 0.53 -14.79
C ALA A 108 -3.82 -0.75 -15.61
N GLU A 109 -3.72 -1.90 -14.94
CA GLU A 109 -3.93 -3.20 -15.54
C GLU A 109 -5.38 -3.33 -16.03
N ALA A 110 -5.58 -3.86 -17.23
CA ALA A 110 -6.89 -3.95 -17.86
C ALA A 110 -7.96 -4.62 -16.98
N SER A 111 -7.54 -5.57 -16.14
CA SER A 111 -8.43 -6.33 -15.24
C SER A 111 -9.11 -5.49 -14.16
N TRP A 112 -8.59 -4.30 -13.86
CA TRP A 112 -9.18 -3.37 -12.88
C TRP A 112 -9.23 -1.92 -13.36
N ALA A 113 -8.89 -1.67 -14.63
CA ALA A 113 -8.99 -0.35 -15.24
C ALA A 113 -10.40 0.22 -15.10
N GLY A 114 -10.50 1.52 -14.77
CA GLY A 114 -11.78 2.18 -14.50
C GLY A 114 -12.27 2.05 -13.05
N VAL A 115 -11.75 1.10 -12.28
CA VAL A 115 -12.02 0.93 -10.84
C VAL A 115 -10.83 1.41 -10.02
N LEU A 116 -9.63 0.95 -10.39
CA LEU A 116 -8.38 1.35 -9.77
C LEU A 116 -7.49 2.06 -10.80
N ASP A 117 -7.06 3.26 -10.47
CA ASP A 117 -5.94 3.93 -11.15
C ASP A 117 -4.64 3.62 -10.42
N GLN A 118 -3.51 3.83 -11.09
CA GLN A 118 -2.21 3.63 -10.48
C GLN A 118 -1.16 4.61 -10.99
N VAL A 119 -0.17 4.88 -10.15
CA VAL A 119 1.03 5.65 -10.49
C VAL A 119 2.24 4.96 -9.88
N LEU A 120 3.22 4.62 -10.70
CA LEU A 120 4.53 4.19 -10.22
C LEU A 120 5.35 5.44 -9.84
N VAL A 121 5.79 5.53 -8.58
CA VAL A 121 6.59 6.64 -8.09
C VAL A 121 8.02 6.48 -8.56
N GLN A 122 8.38 7.23 -9.59
CA GLN A 122 9.72 7.24 -10.16
C GLN A 122 10.73 7.89 -9.21
N GLY A 123 12.04 7.64 -9.42
CA GLY A 123 13.10 8.28 -8.65
C GLY A 123 13.46 7.62 -7.32
N MET A 124 12.81 6.50 -6.96
CA MET A 124 13.04 5.74 -5.72
C MET A 124 13.31 4.25 -5.99
N PRO A 125 14.40 3.88 -6.69
CA PRO A 125 14.61 2.51 -7.19
C PRO A 125 14.80 1.46 -6.09
N LYS A 126 14.96 1.85 -4.83
CA LYS A 126 15.02 0.91 -3.69
C LYS A 126 13.64 0.59 -3.12
N VAL A 127 12.64 1.39 -3.43
CA VAL A 127 11.25 1.25 -2.96
C VAL A 127 10.35 0.84 -4.11
N ASP A 128 10.41 1.58 -5.22
CA ASP A 128 9.67 1.33 -6.47
C ASP A 128 8.17 1.17 -6.21
N GLU A 129 7.59 2.17 -5.50
CA GLU A 129 6.22 2.08 -4.96
C GLU A 129 5.18 2.48 -6.00
N LEU A 130 4.14 1.67 -6.09
CA LEU A 130 2.90 1.99 -6.78
C LEU A 130 1.88 2.56 -5.80
N LEU A 131 1.38 3.73 -6.11
CA LEU A 131 0.17 4.29 -5.53
C LEU A 131 -1.03 3.80 -6.31
N PHE A 132 -2.10 3.44 -5.60
CA PHE A 132 -3.36 3.05 -6.23
C PHE A 132 -4.50 3.94 -5.73
N PHE A 133 -5.43 4.25 -6.61
CA PHE A 133 -6.59 5.06 -6.30
C PHE A 133 -7.87 4.33 -6.69
N HIS A 134 -8.69 4.00 -5.70
CA HIS A 134 -10.00 3.40 -5.91
C HIS A 134 -11.00 4.52 -6.21
N ARG A 135 -11.40 4.62 -7.50
CA ARG A 135 -12.25 5.69 -8.01
C ARG A 135 -13.62 5.77 -7.30
N PRO A 136 -14.38 4.65 -7.15
CA PRO A 136 -15.72 4.73 -6.59
C PRO A 136 -15.75 5.29 -5.16
N SER A 137 -14.77 4.96 -4.32
CA SER A 137 -14.71 5.42 -2.92
C SER A 137 -13.72 6.57 -2.69
N GLN A 138 -13.10 7.10 -3.75
CA GLN A 138 -12.10 8.17 -3.68
C GLN A 138 -10.98 7.88 -2.66
N THR A 139 -10.56 6.61 -2.60
CA THR A 139 -9.59 6.12 -1.61
C THR A 139 -8.22 5.89 -2.26
N LEU A 140 -7.19 6.57 -1.72
CA LEU A 140 -5.80 6.38 -2.08
C LEU A 140 -5.15 5.30 -1.20
N PHE A 141 -4.43 4.36 -1.79
CA PHE A 141 -3.61 3.36 -1.09
C PHE A 141 -2.14 3.74 -1.18
N VAL A 142 -1.48 3.80 0.00
CA VAL A 142 -0.07 4.15 0.17
C VAL A 142 0.59 3.09 1.07
N THR A 143 1.81 2.71 0.77
CA THR A 143 2.57 1.76 1.58
C THR A 143 3.69 2.43 2.39
N ASP A 144 4.90 2.48 1.84
CA ASP A 144 6.07 3.01 2.54
C ASP A 144 6.28 4.51 2.29
N LEU A 145 5.67 5.06 1.25
CA LEU A 145 5.84 6.47 0.87
C LEU A 145 5.40 7.43 1.97
N ALA A 146 4.37 7.08 2.72
CA ALA A 146 3.92 7.86 3.87
C ALA A 146 3.33 6.98 4.97
N PHE A 147 3.57 7.38 6.21
CA PHE A 147 3.02 6.76 7.43
C PHE A 147 2.02 7.71 8.09
N ASN A 148 1.06 7.14 8.85
CA ASN A 148 0.09 7.93 9.61
C ASN A 148 -0.09 7.34 11.02
N VAL A 149 0.99 7.27 11.80
CA VAL A 149 1.00 6.62 13.12
C VAL A 149 0.63 7.62 14.20
N HIS A 150 -0.52 7.43 14.83
CA HIS A 150 -1.03 8.26 15.93
C HIS A 150 -0.75 7.66 17.31
N ARG A 151 -0.61 6.33 17.39
CA ARG A 151 -0.38 5.58 18.63
C ARG A 151 0.65 4.49 18.39
N THR A 152 1.55 4.29 19.35
CA THR A 152 2.49 3.17 19.39
C THR A 152 2.92 2.90 20.81
N GLY A 153 3.09 1.64 21.18
CA GLY A 153 3.67 1.22 22.46
C GLY A 153 5.20 1.43 22.54
N SER A 154 5.86 1.63 21.40
CA SER A 154 7.31 1.81 21.33
C SER A 154 7.71 3.29 21.46
N TRP A 155 8.44 3.64 22.54
CA TRP A 155 9.01 4.98 22.69
C TRP A 155 10.00 5.32 21.57
N PHE A 156 10.76 4.32 21.09
CA PHE A 156 11.71 4.45 20.01
C PHE A 156 11.01 4.82 18.70
N THR A 157 9.93 4.10 18.35
CA THR A 157 9.10 4.43 17.17
C THR A 157 8.55 5.84 17.25
N ARG A 158 8.01 6.21 18.41
CA ARG A 158 7.48 7.56 18.64
C ARG A 158 8.55 8.64 18.45
N MET A 159 9.75 8.43 19.02
CA MET A 159 10.85 9.38 18.88
C MET A 159 11.31 9.49 17.42
N TYR A 160 11.50 8.38 16.73
CA TYR A 160 11.85 8.34 15.32
C TYR A 160 10.84 9.10 14.45
N LEU A 161 9.55 8.87 14.65
CA LEU A 161 8.50 9.55 13.88
C LEU A 161 8.41 11.04 14.21
N LYS A 162 8.64 11.45 15.47
CA LYS A 162 8.74 12.87 15.84
C LYS A 162 9.91 13.57 15.13
N LEU A 163 11.09 12.96 15.15
CA LEU A 163 12.27 13.49 14.46
C LEU A 163 12.08 13.52 12.94
N SER A 164 11.37 12.53 12.38
CA SER A 164 10.99 12.50 10.97
C SER A 164 9.95 13.56 10.60
N GLY A 165 9.25 14.14 11.60
CA GLY A 165 8.08 14.99 11.39
C GLY A 165 6.87 14.23 10.86
N ALA A 166 6.78 12.90 11.13
CA ALA A 166 5.72 11.99 10.69
C ALA A 166 4.84 11.49 11.88
N TRP A 167 5.04 12.00 13.08
CA TRP A 167 4.22 11.67 14.24
C TRP A 167 2.86 12.33 14.17
N GLN A 168 1.79 11.53 14.30
CA GLN A 168 0.39 11.95 14.31
C GLN A 168 -0.03 12.76 13.07
N ARG A 169 0.55 12.46 11.94
CA ARG A 169 0.16 13.02 10.63
C ARG A 169 0.60 12.12 9.50
N LEU A 170 -0.10 12.19 8.39
CA LEU A 170 0.35 11.56 7.15
C LEU A 170 1.62 12.26 6.66
N ALA A 171 2.75 11.55 6.64
CA ALA A 171 4.02 12.11 6.18
C ALA A 171 5.04 11.01 5.83
N PRO A 172 6.01 11.31 4.93
CA PRO A 172 7.14 10.43 4.68
C PRO A 172 8.10 10.41 5.89
N SER A 173 8.66 9.25 6.16
CA SER A 173 9.73 9.12 7.17
C SER A 173 11.07 9.64 6.66
N MET A 174 12.04 9.85 7.56
CA MET A 174 13.42 10.18 7.17
C MET A 174 14.02 9.09 6.29
N LEU A 175 13.77 7.81 6.61
CA LEU A 175 14.30 6.68 5.84
C LEU A 175 13.81 6.73 4.40
N VAL A 176 12.50 6.92 4.19
CA VAL A 176 11.91 7.02 2.85
C VAL A 176 12.53 8.18 2.06
N ARG A 177 12.67 9.34 2.69
CA ARG A 177 13.32 10.50 2.04
C ARG A 177 14.80 10.27 1.73
N SER A 178 15.51 9.47 2.52
CA SER A 178 16.95 9.19 2.33
C SER A 178 17.25 8.28 1.13
N VAL A 179 16.27 7.51 0.65
CA VAL A 179 16.43 6.60 -0.49
C VAL A 179 16.03 7.21 -1.83
N ILE A 180 15.61 8.47 -1.82
CA ILE A 180 15.32 9.23 -3.06
C ILE A 180 16.62 9.43 -3.84
N LYS A 181 16.61 9.07 -5.11
CA LYS A 181 17.71 9.28 -6.06
C LYS A 181 17.44 10.43 -7.01
N ASP A 182 16.20 10.59 -7.41
CA ASP A 182 15.75 11.66 -8.31
C ASP A 182 14.49 12.32 -7.72
N ARG A 183 14.68 13.51 -7.13
CA ARG A 183 13.58 14.27 -6.52
C ARG A 183 12.59 14.83 -7.52
N GLU A 184 13.07 15.20 -8.70
CA GLU A 184 12.21 15.75 -9.75
C GLU A 184 11.26 14.67 -10.27
N ALA A 185 11.76 13.47 -10.55
CA ALA A 185 10.96 12.33 -10.95
C ALA A 185 9.93 11.93 -9.86
N VAL A 186 10.32 11.96 -8.57
CA VAL A 186 9.39 11.74 -7.45
C VAL A 186 8.27 12.77 -7.50
N ARG A 187 8.60 14.07 -7.55
CA ARG A 187 7.59 15.15 -7.55
C ARG A 187 6.66 15.08 -8.75
N ALA A 188 7.19 14.79 -9.94
CA ALA A 188 6.37 14.60 -11.14
C ALA A 188 5.37 13.46 -10.99
N SER A 189 5.81 12.31 -10.44
CA SER A 189 4.92 11.17 -10.16
C SER A 189 3.86 11.52 -9.12
N LEU A 190 4.24 12.20 -8.02
CA LEU A 190 3.31 12.60 -6.97
C LEU A 190 2.31 13.67 -7.43
N ALA A 191 2.71 14.57 -8.33
CA ALA A 191 1.79 15.55 -8.92
C ALA A 191 0.66 14.86 -9.71
N ARG A 192 0.95 13.74 -10.38
CA ARG A 192 -0.07 12.92 -11.06
C ARG A 192 -1.06 12.31 -10.06
N ALA A 193 -0.55 11.76 -8.95
CA ALA A 193 -1.40 11.21 -7.89
C ALA A 193 -2.22 12.29 -7.17
N GLN A 194 -1.70 13.51 -7.03
CA GLN A 194 -2.43 14.65 -6.46
C GLN A 194 -3.57 15.17 -7.35
N ALA A 195 -3.59 14.81 -8.63
CA ALA A 195 -4.70 15.12 -9.53
C ALA A 195 -5.97 14.29 -9.22
N TRP A 196 -5.85 13.20 -8.48
CA TRP A 196 -7.00 12.40 -8.02
C TRP A 196 -7.81 13.14 -6.95
N ASP A 197 -9.11 12.93 -6.96
CA ASP A 197 -10.03 13.48 -5.95
C ASP A 197 -10.03 12.62 -4.68
N VAL A 198 -8.96 12.71 -3.90
CA VAL A 198 -8.74 11.86 -2.73
C VAL A 198 -9.55 12.34 -1.54
N GLU A 199 -10.51 11.54 -1.09
CA GLU A 199 -11.25 11.77 0.16
C GLU A 199 -10.62 11.01 1.33
N ARG A 200 -10.19 9.77 1.11
CA ARG A 200 -9.64 8.86 2.11
C ARG A 200 -8.23 8.41 1.73
N VAL A 201 -7.38 8.17 2.75
CA VAL A 201 -6.07 7.53 2.53
C VAL A 201 -5.94 6.31 3.42
N VAL A 202 -5.74 5.15 2.82
CA VAL A 202 -5.36 3.92 3.51
C VAL A 202 -3.86 3.76 3.42
N VAL A 203 -3.18 3.81 4.56
CA VAL A 203 -1.74 3.55 4.66
C VAL A 203 -1.50 2.14 5.18
N CYS A 204 -0.40 1.50 4.80
CA CYS A 204 0.00 0.22 5.39
C CYS A 204 0.51 0.37 6.82
N HIS A 205 1.02 1.55 7.20
CA HIS A 205 1.62 1.81 8.51
C HIS A 205 0.89 2.96 9.22
N GLY A 206 0.14 2.62 10.29
CA GLY A 206 -0.61 3.57 11.10
C GLY A 206 -2.11 3.60 10.83
N ASP A 207 -2.75 4.73 11.11
CA ASP A 207 -4.20 4.89 11.04
C ASP A 207 -4.67 5.34 9.65
N VAL A 208 -5.89 4.96 9.26
CA VAL A 208 -6.52 5.44 8.02
C VAL A 208 -6.84 6.93 8.17
N VAL A 209 -6.62 7.72 7.14
CA VAL A 209 -7.16 9.08 7.02
C VAL A 209 -8.57 8.93 6.48
N GLU A 210 -9.57 9.06 7.35
CA GLU A 210 -10.97 8.76 6.99
C GLU A 210 -11.63 9.87 6.15
N GLN A 211 -11.17 11.13 6.32
CA GLN A 211 -11.68 12.30 5.63
C GLN A 211 -10.56 13.32 5.40
N GLY A 212 -10.74 14.23 4.44
CA GLY A 212 -9.74 15.26 4.15
C GLY A 212 -8.47 14.74 3.49
N GLY A 213 -8.56 13.62 2.78
CA GLY A 213 -7.44 12.95 2.14
C GLY A 213 -6.67 13.85 1.18
N ARG A 214 -7.35 14.71 0.42
CA ARG A 214 -6.73 15.67 -0.52
C ARG A 214 -5.73 16.59 0.21
N GLU A 215 -6.12 17.16 1.32
CA GLU A 215 -5.25 18.05 2.08
C GLU A 215 -4.11 17.27 2.75
N ALA A 216 -4.40 16.11 3.34
CA ALA A 216 -3.40 15.24 3.94
C ALA A 216 -2.32 14.82 2.93
N VAL A 217 -2.72 14.39 1.73
CA VAL A 217 -1.83 14.02 0.62
C VAL A 217 -1.00 15.22 0.16
N ARG A 218 -1.61 16.38 -0.07
CA ARG A 218 -0.89 17.60 -0.45
C ARG A 218 0.20 17.94 0.56
N ASN A 219 -0.13 17.93 1.86
CA ASN A 219 0.81 18.24 2.94
C ASN A 219 1.92 17.20 3.09
N ALA A 220 1.61 15.90 2.88
CA ALA A 220 2.58 14.83 2.92
C ALA A 220 3.54 14.90 1.72
N PHE A 221 3.01 15.07 0.51
CA PHE A 221 3.79 15.03 -0.73
C PHE A 221 4.63 16.30 -0.96
N ALA A 222 4.24 17.44 -0.39
CA ALA A 222 5.07 18.65 -0.39
C ALA A 222 6.42 18.47 0.33
N ARG A 223 6.64 17.35 1.01
CA ARG A 223 7.88 17.04 1.75
C ARG A 223 8.92 16.26 0.95
N PHE A 224 8.62 15.91 -0.28
CA PHE A 224 9.52 15.22 -1.23
C PHE A 224 10.32 16.18 -2.18
#